data_c1e5dc7e465236788b2a16687502d488
#
_entry.id   c1e5dc7e465236788b2a16687502d488
#
_cell.length_a   1.000
_cell.length_b   1.000
_cell.length_c   1.000
_cell.angle_alpha   90.00
_cell.angle_beta   90.00
_cell.angle_gamma   90.00
#
_symmetry.space_group_name_H-M   'P 1'
#
loop_
_entity.id
_entity.type
_entity.pdbx_description
1 polymer ?
#
loop_
_entity_poly.entity_id
_entity_poly.type
_entity_poly.pdbx_seq_one_letter_code
_entity_poly.pdbx_strand_id
1 'polypeptide(L)'
;MKIKQIIKKVWSIEANRYIIKHFSVFCIVNIIFHFIYWNTNMNSWLFGPFTTEVFDFFTRLAYEGTHILLKAFSPHTFDAEGLSFYFYDNLGYYGTVTIIHDCSAIKQCMQFLLAMIFCPNKWYKKLLYFLIGSIIILLCN
;
A
#
# COMPACT_ATOMS: atom_id res chain seq x y z
N MET A 1 -5.92 -2.11 -39.20
CA MET A 1 -7.29 -1.52 -39.31
C MET A 1 -8.22 -1.91 -38.17
N LYS A 2 -8.13 -3.11 -37.57
CA LYS A 2 -9.05 -3.59 -36.50
C LYS A 2 -8.95 -2.84 -35.14
N ILE A 3 -7.75 -2.45 -34.70
CA ILE A 3 -7.56 -1.83 -33.38
C ILE A 3 -8.25 -0.45 -33.23
N LYS A 4 -8.14 0.41 -34.26
CA LYS A 4 -8.82 1.72 -34.27
C LYS A 4 -10.34 1.60 -34.18
N GLN A 5 -10.92 0.57 -34.83
CA GLN A 5 -12.36 0.33 -34.76
C GLN A 5 -12.81 -0.16 -33.38
N ILE A 6 -12.00 -1.03 -32.76
CA ILE A 6 -12.27 -1.52 -31.39
C ILE A 6 -12.21 -0.34 -30.40
N ILE A 7 -11.17 0.49 -30.46
CA ILE A 7 -11.02 1.68 -29.62
C ILE A 7 -12.23 2.62 -29.81
N LYS A 8 -12.64 2.88 -31.06
CA LYS A 8 -13.80 3.74 -31.35
C LYS A 8 -15.10 3.15 -30.81
N LYS A 9 -15.28 1.82 -30.86
CA LYS A 9 -16.45 1.13 -30.32
C LYS A 9 -16.48 1.16 -28.79
N VAL A 10 -15.35 0.92 -28.14
CA VAL A 10 -15.22 1.01 -26.65
C VAL A 10 -15.47 2.43 -26.16
N TRP A 11 -14.96 3.43 -26.90
CA TRP A 11 -15.13 4.85 -26.55
C TRP A 11 -16.52 5.42 -26.83
N SER A 12 -17.31 4.77 -27.69
CA SER A 12 -18.67 5.23 -28.04
C SER A 12 -19.70 4.99 -26.92
N ILE A 13 -19.41 4.08 -25.96
CA ILE A 13 -20.27 3.79 -24.82
C ILE A 13 -19.97 4.80 -23.73
N GLU A 14 -20.98 5.59 -23.33
CA GLU A 14 -20.82 6.66 -22.32
C GLU A 14 -20.30 6.15 -20.98
N ALA A 15 -20.77 4.99 -20.52
CA ALA A 15 -20.28 4.33 -19.33
C ALA A 15 -18.78 4.00 -19.41
N ASN A 16 -18.30 3.56 -20.58
CA ASN A 16 -16.89 3.23 -20.77
C ASN A 16 -16.00 4.49 -20.75
N ARG A 17 -16.47 5.59 -21.34
CA ARG A 17 -15.76 6.89 -21.27
C ARG A 17 -15.61 7.38 -19.83
N TYR A 18 -16.67 7.24 -19.05
CA TYR A 18 -16.65 7.58 -17.64
C TYR A 18 -15.63 6.75 -16.86
N ILE A 19 -15.68 5.41 -17.00
CA ILE A 19 -14.76 4.48 -16.34
C ILE A 19 -13.31 4.77 -16.77
N ILE A 20 -13.04 4.89 -18.07
CA ILE A 20 -11.70 5.14 -18.59
C ILE A 20 -11.14 6.46 -18.06
N LYS A 21 -11.96 7.54 -18.03
CA LYS A 21 -11.54 8.83 -17.49
C LYS A 21 -11.11 8.73 -16.03
N HIS A 22 -11.92 8.10 -15.18
CA HIS A 22 -11.62 8.00 -13.74
C HIS A 22 -10.47 7.03 -13.48
N PHE A 23 -10.38 5.94 -14.23
CA PHE A 23 -9.24 5.02 -14.15
C PHE A 23 -7.94 5.69 -14.59
N SER A 24 -7.96 6.50 -15.66
CA SER A 24 -6.78 7.26 -16.09
C SER A 24 -6.34 8.27 -15.05
N VAL A 25 -7.27 9.00 -14.43
CA VAL A 25 -6.95 9.92 -13.32
C VAL A 25 -6.34 9.16 -12.14
N PHE A 26 -6.92 8.02 -11.77
CA PHE A 26 -6.36 7.15 -10.74
C PHE A 26 -4.91 6.73 -11.05
N CYS A 27 -4.64 6.25 -12.26
CA CYS A 27 -3.29 5.85 -12.67
C CYS A 27 -2.31 7.03 -12.62
N ILE A 28 -2.69 8.19 -13.15
CA ILE A 28 -1.85 9.39 -13.16
C ILE A 28 -1.53 9.84 -11.73
N VAL A 29 -2.53 9.91 -10.86
CA VAL A 29 -2.35 10.30 -9.45
C VAL A 29 -1.40 9.34 -8.74
N ASN A 30 -1.55 8.02 -8.97
CA ASN A 30 -0.68 7.03 -8.37
C ASN A 30 0.77 7.14 -8.87
N ILE A 31 0.98 7.36 -10.16
CA ILE A 31 2.33 7.52 -10.73
C ILE A 31 3.00 8.78 -10.16
N ILE A 32 2.27 9.92 -10.14
CA ILE A 32 2.79 11.17 -9.58
C ILE A 32 3.11 11.03 -8.10
N PHE A 33 2.20 10.43 -7.32
CA PHE A 33 2.42 10.19 -5.89
C PHE A 33 3.64 9.30 -5.66
N HIS A 34 3.78 8.20 -6.40
CA HIS A 34 4.91 7.30 -6.28
C HIS A 34 6.23 8.02 -6.58
N PHE A 35 6.26 8.81 -7.65
CA PHE A 35 7.44 9.60 -8.00
C PHE A 35 7.80 10.63 -6.93
N ILE A 36 6.83 11.38 -6.41
CA ILE A 36 7.05 12.36 -5.33
C ILE A 36 7.52 11.65 -4.07
N TYR A 37 6.85 10.57 -3.66
CA TYR A 37 7.17 9.83 -2.44
C TYR A 37 8.65 9.40 -2.39
N TRP A 38 9.15 8.81 -3.48
CA TRP A 38 10.53 8.31 -3.54
C TRP A 38 11.58 9.41 -3.73
N ASN A 39 11.31 10.41 -4.57
CA ASN A 39 12.30 11.45 -4.83
C ASN A 39 12.44 12.49 -3.72
N THR A 40 11.42 12.63 -2.87
CA THR A 40 11.43 13.65 -1.82
C THR A 40 11.63 13.07 -0.42
N ASN A 41 11.79 11.74 -0.28
CA ASN A 41 11.83 11.06 1.01
C ASN A 41 10.67 11.51 1.92
N MET A 42 9.44 11.51 1.36
CA MET A 42 8.25 12.07 2.01
C MET A 42 7.96 11.46 3.39
N ASN A 43 8.40 10.22 3.59
CA ASN A 43 8.31 9.51 4.88
C ASN A 43 9.13 10.18 6.01
N SER A 44 10.13 11.00 5.68
CA SER A 44 11.03 11.58 6.68
C SER A 44 10.72 13.04 7.03
N TRP A 45 9.99 13.77 6.17
CA TRP A 45 9.77 15.20 6.39
C TRP A 45 8.30 15.65 6.38
N LEU A 46 7.39 14.85 5.81
CA LEU A 46 5.98 15.22 5.78
C LEU A 46 5.41 15.20 7.20
N PHE A 47 4.97 16.37 7.69
CA PHE A 47 4.47 16.57 9.05
C PHE A 47 5.49 16.31 10.20
N GLY A 48 6.79 16.21 9.90
CA GLY A 48 7.85 16.13 10.91
C GLY A 48 7.76 14.91 11.85
N PRO A 49 8.02 15.09 13.17
CA PRO A 49 8.08 13.98 14.13
C PRO A 49 6.79 13.16 14.21
N PHE A 50 5.62 13.77 14.04
CA PHE A 50 4.33 13.08 14.07
C PHE A 50 4.23 11.98 13.01
N THR A 51 4.75 12.23 11.81
CA THR A 51 4.75 11.22 10.75
C THR A 51 5.62 10.03 11.11
N THR A 52 6.79 10.27 11.69
CA THR A 52 7.70 9.23 12.13
C THR A 52 7.02 8.31 13.16
N GLU A 53 6.37 8.88 14.17
CA GLU A 53 5.64 8.10 15.17
C GLU A 53 4.53 7.24 14.56
N VAL A 54 3.79 7.79 13.61
CA VAL A 54 2.74 7.04 12.90
C VAL A 54 3.34 5.90 12.07
N PHE A 55 4.42 6.15 11.33
CA PHE A 55 5.11 5.10 10.58
C PHE A 55 5.68 4.03 11.51
N ASP A 56 6.29 4.41 12.63
CA ASP A 56 6.82 3.48 13.62
C ASP A 56 5.73 2.61 14.23
N PHE A 57 4.58 3.19 14.58
CA PHE A 57 3.44 2.44 15.10
C PHE A 57 2.98 1.37 14.10
N PHE A 58 2.75 1.72 12.84
CA PHE A 58 2.29 0.76 11.83
C PHE A 58 3.38 -0.24 11.42
N THR A 59 4.65 0.15 11.46
CA THR A 59 5.77 -0.77 11.25
C THR A 59 5.83 -1.83 12.35
N ARG A 60 5.65 -1.43 13.60
CA ARG A 60 5.54 -2.36 14.74
C ARG A 60 4.31 -3.26 14.62
N LEU A 61 3.18 -2.73 14.21
CA LEU A 61 1.97 -3.52 13.99
C LEU A 61 2.18 -4.59 12.90
N ALA A 62 2.84 -4.23 11.79
CA ALA A 62 3.22 -5.17 10.74
C ALA A 62 4.20 -6.23 11.26
N TYR A 63 5.18 -5.84 12.06
CA TYR A 63 6.12 -6.75 12.70
C TYR A 63 5.41 -7.76 13.62
N GLU A 64 4.58 -7.28 14.54
CA GLU A 64 3.84 -8.15 15.46
C GLU A 64 2.91 -9.12 14.73
N GLY A 65 2.19 -8.64 13.72
CA GLY A 65 1.36 -9.50 12.86
C GLY A 65 2.18 -10.58 12.16
N THR A 66 3.32 -10.22 11.57
CA THR A 66 4.24 -11.17 10.94
C THR A 66 4.82 -12.16 11.94
N HIS A 67 5.20 -11.70 13.15
CA HIS A 67 5.72 -12.54 14.21
C HIS A 67 4.70 -13.60 14.68
N ILE A 68 3.44 -13.20 14.85
CA ILE A 68 2.36 -14.13 15.21
C ILE A 68 2.18 -15.19 14.12
N LEU A 69 2.17 -14.78 12.84
CA LEU A 69 2.03 -15.71 11.72
C LEU A 69 3.23 -16.66 11.63
N LEU A 70 4.45 -16.16 11.74
CA LEU A 70 5.65 -17.00 11.71
C LEU A 70 5.67 -18.00 12.86
N LYS A 71 5.30 -17.60 14.07
CA LYS A 71 5.16 -18.53 15.21
C LYS A 71 4.12 -19.61 14.97
N ALA A 72 3.02 -19.27 14.29
CA ALA A 72 1.96 -20.24 14.00
C ALA A 72 2.38 -21.28 12.93
N PHE A 73 3.14 -20.83 11.91
CA PHE A 73 3.49 -21.69 10.76
C PHE A 73 4.91 -22.30 10.83
N SER A 74 5.85 -21.68 11.55
CA SER A 74 7.25 -22.09 11.58
C SER A 74 7.91 -21.82 12.94
N PRO A 75 7.45 -22.45 14.04
CA PRO A 75 7.82 -22.05 15.40
C PRO A 75 9.29 -22.23 15.77
N HIS A 76 10.06 -23.01 15.00
CA HIS A 76 11.44 -23.41 15.37
C HIS A 76 12.51 -23.00 14.34
N THR A 77 12.17 -22.22 13.34
CA THR A 77 13.06 -21.91 12.22
C THR A 77 13.54 -20.47 12.16
N PHE A 78 13.16 -19.65 13.14
CA PHE A 78 13.56 -18.24 13.17
C PHE A 78 13.77 -17.72 14.58
N ASP A 79 14.66 -16.73 14.71
CA ASP A 79 14.80 -15.83 15.85
C ASP A 79 14.31 -14.42 15.47
N ALA A 80 13.85 -13.65 16.46
CA ALA A 80 13.33 -12.31 16.25
C ALA A 80 14.06 -11.31 17.14
N GLU A 81 14.70 -10.30 16.55
CA GLU A 81 15.41 -9.25 17.27
C GLU A 81 15.11 -7.88 16.64
N GLY A 82 14.70 -6.92 17.48
CA GLY A 82 14.29 -5.58 17.02
C GLY A 82 13.10 -5.65 16.06
N LEU A 83 13.29 -5.28 14.80
CA LEU A 83 12.31 -5.37 13.71
C LEU A 83 12.74 -6.40 12.64
N SER A 84 13.61 -7.34 13.00
CA SER A 84 14.18 -8.33 12.07
C SER A 84 13.87 -9.75 12.48
N PHE A 85 13.68 -10.61 11.49
CA PHE A 85 13.54 -12.04 11.65
C PHE A 85 14.74 -12.72 11.00
N TYR A 86 15.43 -13.56 11.76
CA TYR A 86 16.60 -14.34 11.34
C TYR A 86 16.15 -15.78 11.12
N PHE A 87 16.23 -16.26 9.92
CA PHE A 87 15.83 -17.61 9.56
C PHE A 87 17.02 -18.55 9.57
N TYR A 88 16.80 -19.75 10.06
CA TYR A 88 17.82 -20.81 10.13
C TYR A 88 17.33 -22.07 9.41
N ASP A 89 18.26 -22.76 8.79
CA ASP A 89 18.08 -24.09 8.22
C ASP A 89 19.00 -25.08 8.97
N ASN A 90 18.88 -26.38 8.68
CA ASN A 90 19.70 -27.43 9.23
C ASN A 90 21.21 -27.23 9.01
N LEU A 91 21.58 -26.36 8.07
CA LEU A 91 22.97 -25.97 7.74
C LEU A 91 23.42 -24.68 8.47
N GLY A 92 22.55 -24.04 9.27
CA GLY A 92 22.80 -22.79 9.98
C GLY A 92 21.99 -21.61 9.46
N TYR A 93 22.58 -20.40 9.55
CA TYR A 93 21.92 -19.17 9.14
C TYR A 93 21.58 -19.17 7.64
N TYR A 94 20.33 -18.88 7.30
CA TYR A 94 19.81 -18.84 5.93
C TYR A 94 19.59 -17.41 5.41
N GLY A 95 18.97 -16.53 6.23
CA GLY A 95 18.70 -15.15 5.82
C GLY A 95 17.99 -14.32 6.87
N THR A 96 17.93 -13.01 6.61
CA THR A 96 17.25 -12.03 7.46
C THR A 96 16.16 -11.29 6.68
N VAL A 97 15.01 -11.09 7.30
CA VAL A 97 13.95 -10.19 6.82
C VAL A 97 13.75 -9.10 7.85
N THR A 98 13.96 -7.85 7.47
CA THR A 98 13.75 -6.67 8.32
C THR A 98 12.49 -5.94 7.88
N ILE A 99 11.61 -5.66 8.83
CA ILE A 99 10.41 -4.86 8.60
C ILE A 99 10.79 -3.37 8.70
N ILE A 100 10.66 -2.66 7.60
CA ILE A 100 10.98 -1.23 7.50
C ILE A 100 9.72 -0.39 7.37
N HIS A 101 9.83 0.94 7.43
CA HIS A 101 8.69 1.87 7.32
C HIS A 101 7.86 1.66 6.04
N ASP A 102 8.47 1.24 4.94
CA ASP A 102 7.74 0.95 3.70
C ASP A 102 6.83 -0.29 3.81
N CYS A 103 7.05 -1.15 4.81
CA CYS A 103 6.17 -2.28 5.13
C CYS A 103 4.94 -1.88 5.96
N SER A 104 4.82 -0.59 6.35
CA SER A 104 3.75 -0.11 7.25
C SER A 104 2.37 0.01 6.61
N ALA A 105 2.21 -0.24 5.31
CA ALA A 105 1.01 0.00 4.51
C ALA A 105 0.53 1.46 4.44
N ILE A 106 1.15 2.40 5.16
CA ILE A 106 0.74 3.82 5.19
C ILE A 106 0.82 4.44 3.81
N LYS A 107 1.89 4.16 3.07
CA LYS A 107 2.05 4.63 1.69
C LYS A 107 0.86 4.21 0.82
N GLN A 108 0.44 2.97 0.91
CA GLN A 108 -0.71 2.43 0.18
C GLN A 108 -2.02 3.09 0.63
N CYS A 109 -2.18 3.32 1.93
CA CYS A 109 -3.33 4.05 2.47
C CYS A 109 -3.36 5.51 1.99
N MET A 110 -2.21 6.19 1.92
CA MET A 110 -2.11 7.56 1.38
C MET A 110 -2.44 7.59 -0.11
N GLN A 111 -1.94 6.65 -0.90
CA GLN A 111 -2.31 6.51 -2.33
C GLN A 111 -3.81 6.27 -2.49
N PHE A 112 -4.38 5.42 -1.65
CA PHE A 112 -5.80 5.13 -1.66
C PHE A 112 -6.65 6.34 -1.27
N LEU A 113 -6.21 7.12 -0.26
CA LEU A 113 -6.85 8.38 0.11
C LEU A 113 -6.87 9.38 -1.06
N LEU A 114 -5.74 9.56 -1.72
CA LEU A 114 -5.65 10.42 -2.90
C LEU A 114 -6.60 9.95 -4.01
N ALA A 115 -6.62 8.65 -4.29
CA ALA A 115 -7.54 8.07 -5.27
C ALA A 115 -9.00 8.36 -4.90
N MET A 116 -9.39 8.24 -3.62
CA MET A 116 -10.74 8.52 -3.13
C MET A 116 -11.11 10.00 -3.27
N ILE A 117 -10.17 10.94 -3.10
CA ILE A 117 -10.43 12.38 -3.29
C ILE A 117 -10.89 12.65 -4.72
N PHE A 118 -10.26 12.02 -5.71
CA PHE A 118 -10.57 12.21 -7.14
C PHE A 118 -11.77 11.38 -7.63
N CYS A 119 -12.25 10.40 -6.85
CA CYS A 119 -13.44 9.64 -7.20
C CYS A 119 -14.70 10.51 -7.11
N PRO A 120 -15.58 10.48 -8.12
CA PRO A 120 -16.86 11.19 -8.08
C PRO A 120 -17.84 10.45 -7.18
N ASN A 121 -17.97 10.86 -5.94
CA ASN A 121 -18.94 10.31 -4.99
C ASN A 121 -19.25 11.31 -3.88
N LYS A 122 -20.30 11.06 -3.12
CA LYS A 122 -20.63 11.85 -1.92
C LYS A 122 -19.56 11.66 -0.85
N TRP A 123 -19.19 12.75 -0.15
CA TRP A 123 -18.06 12.79 0.78
C TRP A 123 -18.13 11.71 1.88
N TYR A 124 -19.31 11.50 2.46
CA TYR A 124 -19.48 10.45 3.49
C TYR A 124 -19.25 9.02 2.98
N LYS A 125 -19.59 8.73 1.71
CA LYS A 125 -19.31 7.45 1.09
C LYS A 125 -17.83 7.27 0.82
N LYS A 126 -17.13 8.34 0.41
CA LYS A 126 -15.67 8.30 0.25
C LYS A 126 -14.97 7.98 1.56
N LEU A 127 -15.39 8.61 2.66
CA LEU A 127 -14.84 8.34 3.99
C LEU A 127 -15.07 6.88 4.41
N LEU A 128 -16.28 6.37 4.22
CA LEU A 128 -16.61 4.97 4.53
C LEU A 128 -15.74 4.00 3.72
N TYR A 129 -15.63 4.22 2.42
CA TYR A 129 -14.82 3.36 1.54
C TYR A 129 -13.33 3.47 1.87
N PHE A 130 -12.86 4.67 2.24
CA PHE A 130 -11.48 4.85 2.69
C PHE A 130 -11.19 4.06 3.97
N LEU A 131 -12.06 4.12 4.97
CA LEU A 131 -11.88 3.37 6.23
C LEU A 131 -11.86 1.85 5.98
N ILE A 132 -12.85 1.34 5.25
CA ILE A 132 -12.92 -0.10 4.94
C ILE A 132 -11.72 -0.55 4.10
N GLY A 133 -11.39 0.22 3.06
CA GLY A 133 -10.27 -0.09 2.18
C GLY A 133 -8.91 -0.02 2.89
N SER A 134 -8.72 0.94 3.80
CA SER A 134 -7.50 1.02 4.62
C SER A 134 -7.35 -0.18 5.54
N ILE A 135 -8.44 -0.66 6.16
CA ILE A 135 -8.41 -1.90 6.96
C ILE A 135 -8.00 -3.10 6.09
N ILE A 136 -8.58 -3.22 4.89
CA ILE A 136 -8.22 -4.31 3.96
C ILE A 136 -6.74 -4.20 3.55
N ILE A 137 -6.26 -3.00 3.23
CA ILE A 137 -4.85 -2.76 2.88
C ILE A 137 -3.94 -3.18 4.03
N LEU A 138 -4.26 -2.79 5.27
CA LEU A 138 -3.49 -3.17 6.46
C LEU A 138 -3.48 -4.68 6.72
N LEU A 139 -4.58 -5.38 6.45
CA LEU A 139 -4.68 -6.82 6.64
C LEU A 139 -3.97 -7.63 5.53
N CYS A 140 -3.85 -7.06 4.33
CA CYS A 140 -3.24 -7.73 3.18
C CYS A 140 -1.76 -7.36 2.97
N ASN A 141 -1.25 -6.40 3.72
CA ASN A 141 0.13 -5.95 3.62
C ASN A 141 1.04 -6.81 4.49
#